data_ea730d99f15cd5e1efa6b4438e1573ae
#
_entry.id   ea730d99f15cd5e1efa6b4438e1573ae
#
_cell.length_a   1.000
_cell.length_b   1.000
_cell.length_c   1.000
_cell.angle_alpha   90.00
_cell.angle_beta   90.00
_cell.angle_gamma   90.00
#
_symmetry.space_group_name_H-M   'P 1'
#
loop_
_entity.id
_entity.type
_entity.pdbx_description
1 polymer ?
#
loop_
_entity_poly.entity_id
_entity_poly.type
_entity_poly.pdbx_seq_one_letter_code
_entity_poly.pdbx_strand_id
1 'polypeptide(L)'
;MSTETLTVQGVNPPKTKLGLAKMQKIIDAAEELFTNVGFYETSISDICKNANTAVGTFYIYFNTKTDIYRYLMEKYKYDIKALLAKSIEGCTTRYEREREGIKCFVKYAVKTPNVYNIIWGSLSIDRNMFIDYYVSFAKSYTMALSKEPDQIETTDHTTVAYALMGISNFLGLRAMFESMSEKEIDDMIDNTLMPTMLGGIFKKTEE
;
A
#
# COMPACT_ATOMS: atom_id res chain seq x y z
N MET A 1 9.48 -11.92 9.04
CA MET A 1 9.51 -10.66 8.28
C MET A 1 10.93 -10.44 7.83
N SER A 2 11.20 -10.50 6.53
CA SER A 2 12.53 -10.27 5.97
C SER A 2 12.88 -8.79 6.14
N THR A 3 14.01 -8.52 6.78
CA THR A 3 14.59 -7.20 6.98
C THR A 3 15.31 -6.73 5.71
N GLU A 4 14.64 -6.77 4.55
CA GLU A 4 15.15 -6.08 3.38
C GLU A 4 14.97 -4.59 3.62
N THR A 5 16.08 -3.90 3.83
CA THR A 5 16.09 -2.45 4.02
C THR A 5 15.82 -1.80 2.68
N LEU A 6 14.69 -1.12 2.57
CA LEU A 6 14.29 -0.39 1.37
C LEU A 6 15.34 0.67 1.00
N THR A 7 15.75 0.71 -0.25
CA THR A 7 16.63 1.76 -0.77
C THR A 7 15.76 2.95 -1.17
N VAL A 8 15.79 4.01 -0.38
CA VAL A 8 15.01 5.24 -0.59
C VAL A 8 15.97 6.42 -0.58
N GLN A 9 15.76 7.37 -1.48
CA GLN A 9 16.59 8.58 -1.53
C GLN A 9 16.49 9.38 -0.21
N GLY A 10 17.63 9.83 0.30
CA GLY A 10 17.70 10.58 1.57
C GLY A 10 17.61 9.70 2.82
N VAL A 11 17.63 8.37 2.66
CA VAL A 11 17.59 7.40 3.76
C VAL A 11 18.91 6.62 3.82
N ASN A 12 19.49 6.56 5.00
CA ASN A 12 20.74 5.86 5.28
C ASN A 12 20.45 4.58 6.08
N PRO A 13 20.37 3.39 5.45
CA PRO A 13 20.03 2.16 6.16
C PRO A 13 21.13 1.74 7.13
N PRO A 14 20.78 1.36 8.36
CA PRO A 14 21.77 0.91 9.34
C PRO A 14 22.30 -0.49 9.01
N LYS A 15 23.58 -0.71 9.34
CA LYS A 15 24.27 -1.99 9.10
C LYS A 15 24.17 -2.96 10.30
N THR A 16 23.64 -2.51 11.43
CA THR A 16 23.60 -3.31 12.68
C THR A 16 22.16 -3.53 13.15
N LYS A 17 21.91 -4.64 13.84
CA LYS A 17 20.60 -4.94 14.46
C LYS A 17 20.14 -3.84 15.42
N LEU A 18 21.06 -3.27 16.20
CA LEU A 18 20.77 -2.17 17.12
C LEU A 18 20.38 -0.91 16.35
N GLY A 19 21.08 -0.61 15.25
CA GLY A 19 20.73 0.50 14.37
C GLY A 19 19.35 0.34 13.73
N LEU A 20 19.03 -0.87 13.24
CA LEU A 20 17.71 -1.20 12.71
C LEU A 20 16.61 -0.96 13.75
N ALA A 21 16.79 -1.42 14.98
CA ALA A 21 15.81 -1.20 16.05
C ALA A 21 15.63 0.28 16.40
N LYS A 22 16.71 1.09 16.36
CA LYS A 22 16.61 2.55 16.57
C LYS A 22 15.91 3.25 15.42
N MET A 23 16.24 2.90 14.18
CA MET A 23 15.58 3.45 12.98
C MET A 23 14.09 3.11 13.01
N GLN A 24 13.73 1.86 13.35
CA GLN A 24 12.33 1.45 13.43
C GLN A 24 11.52 2.28 14.45
N LYS A 25 12.08 2.54 15.64
CA LYS A 25 11.41 3.40 16.63
C LYS A 25 11.14 4.82 16.10
N ILE A 26 12.06 5.36 15.31
CA ILE A 26 11.88 6.69 14.68
C ILE A 26 10.79 6.64 13.61
N ILE A 27 10.74 5.55 12.82
CA ILE A 27 9.71 5.33 11.80
C ILE A 27 8.33 5.21 12.45
N ASP A 28 8.20 4.38 13.49
CA ASP A 28 6.93 4.16 14.19
C ASP A 28 6.41 5.47 14.82
N ALA A 29 7.30 6.24 15.46
CA ALA A 29 6.96 7.55 16.02
C ALA A 29 6.54 8.57 14.96
N ALA A 30 7.22 8.58 13.82
CA ALA A 30 6.88 9.46 12.71
C ALA A 30 5.53 9.10 12.09
N GLU A 31 5.26 7.80 11.87
CA GLU A 31 3.98 7.30 11.35
C GLU A 31 2.82 7.70 12.26
N GLU A 32 2.96 7.50 13.58
CA GLU A 32 1.97 7.87 14.59
C GLU A 32 1.69 9.37 14.56
N LEU A 33 2.72 10.21 14.58
CA LEU A 33 2.57 11.66 14.60
C LEU A 33 2.01 12.20 13.27
N PHE A 34 2.47 11.71 12.13
CA PHE A 34 1.95 12.13 10.84
C PHE A 34 0.47 11.78 10.66
N THR A 35 0.04 10.66 11.23
CA THR A 35 -1.35 10.22 11.17
C THR A 35 -2.27 11.00 12.11
N ASN A 36 -1.82 11.24 13.35
CA ASN A 36 -2.67 11.80 14.41
C ASN A 36 -2.59 13.33 14.51
N VAL A 37 -1.44 13.91 14.18
CA VAL A 37 -1.17 15.34 14.31
C VAL A 37 -1.07 16.02 12.94
N GLY A 38 -0.51 15.33 11.94
CA GLY A 38 -0.27 15.85 10.61
C GLY A 38 1.21 16.10 10.31
N PHE A 39 1.54 16.10 9.01
CA PHE A 39 2.93 16.29 8.58
C PHE A 39 3.49 17.67 8.93
N TYR A 40 2.72 18.72 8.68
CA TYR A 40 3.21 20.09 8.85
C TYR A 40 3.39 20.47 10.31
N GLU A 41 2.51 20.02 11.16
CA GLU A 41 2.47 20.27 12.61
C GLU A 41 3.49 19.43 13.38
N THR A 42 4.01 18.35 12.79
CA THR A 42 5.01 17.48 13.41
C THR A 42 6.42 17.97 13.12
N SER A 43 7.21 18.22 14.15
CA SER A 43 8.64 18.52 14.02
C SER A 43 9.51 17.26 14.16
N ILE A 44 10.78 17.33 13.67
CA ILE A 44 11.77 16.27 13.91
C ILE A 44 12.03 16.09 15.41
N SER A 45 11.97 17.16 16.19
CA SER A 45 12.10 17.10 17.65
C SER A 45 10.98 16.31 18.30
N ASP A 46 9.73 16.46 17.83
CA ASP A 46 8.59 15.69 18.33
C ASP A 46 8.72 14.21 18.02
N ILE A 47 9.14 13.87 16.78
CA ILE A 47 9.44 12.49 16.38
C ILE A 47 10.50 11.88 17.30
N CYS A 48 11.60 12.59 17.54
CA CYS A 48 12.69 12.10 18.37
C CYS A 48 12.27 11.94 19.83
N LYS A 49 11.43 12.84 20.36
CA LYS A 49 10.88 12.77 21.70
C LYS A 49 9.96 11.55 21.85
N ASN A 50 9.06 11.33 20.89
CA ASN A 50 8.17 10.17 20.87
C ASN A 50 8.96 8.84 20.75
N ALA A 51 9.99 8.81 19.89
CA ALA A 51 10.88 7.66 19.72
C ALA A 51 11.87 7.44 20.89
N ASN A 52 11.88 8.31 21.91
CA ASN A 52 12.86 8.31 23.00
C ASN A 52 14.31 8.26 22.48
N THR A 53 14.68 9.18 21.58
CA THR A 53 15.99 9.26 20.98
C THR A 53 16.49 10.70 20.84
N ALA A 54 17.78 10.88 20.66
CA ALA A 54 18.36 12.21 20.42
C ALA A 54 18.11 12.65 18.95
N VAL A 55 17.94 13.95 18.71
CA VAL A 55 17.76 14.54 17.38
C VAL A 55 18.92 14.16 16.43
N GLY A 56 20.15 14.12 16.91
CA GLY A 56 21.30 13.65 16.12
C GLY A 56 21.15 12.22 15.61
N THR A 57 20.41 11.36 16.32
CA THR A 57 20.14 9.98 15.88
C THR A 57 19.20 9.94 14.68
N PHE A 58 18.24 10.86 14.59
CA PHE A 58 17.38 10.99 13.41
C PHE A 58 18.21 11.22 12.16
N TYR A 59 19.15 12.18 12.20
CA TYR A 59 19.98 12.55 11.06
C TYR A 59 21.01 11.47 10.63
N ILE A 60 21.23 10.46 11.46
CA ILE A 60 21.99 9.28 11.03
C ILE A 60 21.22 8.51 9.94
N TYR A 61 19.89 8.46 10.03
CA TYR A 61 19.03 7.63 9.17
C TYR A 61 18.31 8.43 8.08
N PHE A 62 17.88 9.66 8.37
CA PHE A 62 17.06 10.48 7.49
C PHE A 62 17.62 11.89 7.39
N ASN A 63 17.76 12.43 6.17
CA ASN A 63 18.27 13.78 5.99
C ASN A 63 17.21 14.83 6.34
N THR A 64 15.92 14.54 6.04
CA THR A 64 14.80 15.47 6.25
C THR A 64 13.55 14.75 6.75
N LYS A 65 12.58 15.52 7.24
CA LYS A 65 11.23 15.03 7.59
C LYS A 65 10.51 14.45 6.36
N THR A 66 10.74 14.99 5.17
CA THR A 66 10.17 14.47 3.92
C THR A 66 10.75 13.11 3.55
N ASP A 67 12.02 12.84 3.87
CA ASP A 67 12.64 11.55 3.54
C ASP A 67 12.07 10.40 4.37
N ILE A 68 11.78 10.61 5.65
CA ILE A 68 11.10 9.60 6.45
C ILE A 68 9.66 9.40 6.00
N TYR A 69 8.97 10.45 5.53
CA TYR A 69 7.63 10.32 4.95
C TYR A 69 7.66 9.49 3.66
N ARG A 70 8.61 9.77 2.76
CA ARG A 70 8.84 8.99 1.55
C ARG A 70 9.16 7.53 1.86
N TYR A 71 9.95 7.29 2.90
CA TYR A 71 10.24 5.93 3.37
C TYR A 71 8.97 5.18 3.80
N LEU A 72 8.06 5.83 4.53
CA LEU A 72 6.77 5.24 4.92
C LEU A 72 5.92 4.88 3.70
N MET A 73 5.86 5.73 2.69
CA MET A 73 5.13 5.43 1.44
C MET A 73 5.72 4.22 0.70
N GLU A 74 7.05 4.15 0.58
CA GLU A 74 7.72 3.02 -0.06
C GLU A 74 7.53 1.73 0.76
N LYS A 75 7.54 1.83 2.09
CA LYS A 75 7.25 0.71 2.98
C LYS A 75 5.83 0.17 2.75
N TYR A 76 4.81 1.03 2.75
CA TYR A 76 3.44 0.59 2.47
C TYR A 76 3.29 -0.03 1.08
N LYS A 77 3.94 0.57 0.07
CA LYS A 77 3.95 0.01 -1.29
C LYS A 77 4.59 -1.37 -1.33
N TYR A 78 5.70 -1.57 -0.62
CA TYR A 78 6.37 -2.86 -0.53
C TYR A 78 5.49 -3.89 0.20
N ASP A 79 4.96 -3.54 1.36
CA ASP A 79 4.16 -4.42 2.20
C ASP A 79 2.91 -4.92 1.45
N ILE A 80 2.17 -4.03 0.80
CA ILE A 80 0.97 -4.42 0.05
C ILE A 80 1.31 -5.26 -1.18
N LYS A 81 2.39 -4.95 -1.92
CA LYS A 81 2.82 -5.78 -3.05
C LYS A 81 3.19 -7.19 -2.63
N ALA A 82 3.89 -7.34 -1.50
CA ALA A 82 4.26 -8.66 -0.95
C ALA A 82 3.02 -9.46 -0.51
N LEU A 83 2.06 -8.79 0.14
CA LEU A 83 0.79 -9.41 0.55
C LEU A 83 -0.05 -9.85 -0.65
N LEU A 84 -0.19 -8.99 -1.66
CA LEU A 84 -0.91 -9.30 -2.89
C LEU A 84 -0.28 -10.48 -3.64
N ALA A 85 1.05 -10.50 -3.79
CA ALA A 85 1.75 -11.60 -4.42
C ALA A 85 1.46 -12.95 -3.71
N LYS A 86 1.46 -12.92 -2.37
CA LYS A 86 1.16 -14.11 -1.56
C LYS A 86 -0.31 -14.52 -1.65
N SER A 87 -1.24 -13.57 -1.70
CA SER A 87 -2.68 -13.88 -1.71
C SER A 87 -3.14 -14.59 -2.98
N ILE A 88 -2.43 -14.40 -4.09
CA ILE A 88 -2.77 -15.00 -5.39
C ILE A 88 -1.98 -16.29 -5.68
N GLU A 89 -1.16 -16.78 -4.74
CA GLU A 89 -0.47 -18.05 -4.87
C GLU A 89 -1.49 -19.20 -5.00
N GLY A 90 -1.32 -20.03 -6.02
CA GLY A 90 -2.25 -21.14 -6.29
C GLY A 90 -3.49 -20.80 -7.12
N CYS A 91 -3.77 -19.51 -7.38
CA CYS A 91 -4.83 -19.13 -8.30
C CYS A 91 -4.46 -19.50 -9.75
N THR A 92 -5.41 -20.13 -10.44
CA THR A 92 -5.21 -20.65 -11.81
C THR A 92 -5.70 -19.68 -12.87
N THR A 93 -6.73 -18.90 -12.58
CA THR A 93 -7.34 -17.96 -13.52
C THR A 93 -7.10 -16.50 -13.11
N ARG A 94 -7.20 -15.59 -14.08
CA ARG A 94 -7.13 -14.15 -13.82
C ARG A 94 -8.27 -13.69 -12.91
N TYR A 95 -9.47 -14.23 -13.13
CA TYR A 95 -10.63 -13.93 -12.29
C TYR A 95 -10.39 -14.25 -10.81
N GLU A 96 -9.81 -15.42 -10.51
CA GLU A 96 -9.44 -15.80 -9.13
C GLU A 96 -8.39 -14.86 -8.54
N ARG A 97 -7.36 -14.50 -9.32
CA ARG A 97 -6.31 -13.57 -8.86
C ARG A 97 -6.86 -12.20 -8.52
N GLU A 98 -7.80 -11.69 -9.32
CA GLU A 98 -8.44 -10.41 -9.01
C GLU A 98 -9.30 -10.51 -7.77
N ARG A 99 -10.09 -11.57 -7.63
CA ARG A 99 -10.91 -11.82 -6.45
C ARG A 99 -10.06 -11.82 -5.17
N GLU A 100 -9.05 -12.66 -5.12
CA GLU A 100 -8.19 -12.80 -3.93
C GLU A 100 -7.33 -11.55 -3.69
N GLY A 101 -6.86 -10.90 -4.76
CA GLY A 101 -6.12 -9.63 -4.67
C GLY A 101 -6.96 -8.51 -4.09
N ILE A 102 -8.20 -8.33 -4.54
CA ILE A 102 -9.11 -7.29 -4.03
C ILE A 102 -9.47 -7.58 -2.56
N LYS A 103 -9.80 -8.83 -2.20
CA LYS A 103 -10.03 -9.22 -0.80
C LYS A 103 -8.83 -8.89 0.09
N CYS A 104 -7.64 -9.27 -0.35
CA CYS A 104 -6.40 -9.02 0.37
C CYS A 104 -6.18 -7.52 0.60
N PHE A 105 -6.35 -6.70 -0.45
CA PHE A 105 -6.19 -5.25 -0.34
C PHE A 105 -7.20 -4.62 0.62
N VAL A 106 -8.48 -4.97 0.50
CA VAL A 106 -9.55 -4.40 1.35
C VAL A 106 -9.32 -4.79 2.82
N LYS A 107 -8.99 -6.06 3.10
CA LYS A 107 -8.66 -6.51 4.46
C LYS A 107 -7.41 -5.82 5.01
N TYR A 108 -6.39 -5.60 4.16
CA TYR A 108 -5.19 -4.86 4.55
C TYR A 108 -5.52 -3.40 4.92
N ALA A 109 -6.36 -2.74 4.13
CA ALA A 109 -6.77 -1.37 4.40
C ALA A 109 -7.48 -1.22 5.74
N VAL A 110 -8.37 -2.15 6.09
CA VAL A 110 -9.05 -2.17 7.40
C VAL A 110 -8.06 -2.40 8.56
N LYS A 111 -7.08 -3.28 8.37
CA LYS A 111 -6.07 -3.60 9.40
C LYS A 111 -4.99 -2.51 9.54
N THR A 112 -4.81 -1.68 8.52
CA THR A 112 -3.75 -0.67 8.45
C THR A 112 -4.35 0.69 8.03
N PRO A 113 -5.23 1.28 8.85
CA PRO A 113 -5.96 2.50 8.47
C PRO A 113 -5.05 3.69 8.16
N ASN A 114 -3.86 3.74 8.76
CA ASN A 114 -2.86 4.79 8.52
C ASN A 114 -2.39 4.86 7.07
N VAL A 115 -2.53 3.77 6.29
CA VAL A 115 -2.10 3.73 4.89
C VAL A 115 -2.76 4.82 4.05
N TYR A 116 -4.06 5.06 4.24
CA TYR A 116 -4.76 6.13 3.52
C TYR A 116 -4.28 7.51 3.94
N ASN A 117 -4.10 7.74 5.25
CA ASN A 117 -3.62 9.03 5.77
C ASN A 117 -2.24 9.37 5.21
N ILE A 118 -1.33 8.40 5.15
CA ILE A 118 0.02 8.60 4.62
C ILE A 118 -0.01 8.75 3.09
N ILE A 119 -0.67 7.88 2.35
CA ILE A 119 -0.65 7.94 0.88
C ILE A 119 -1.37 9.19 0.36
N TRP A 120 -2.57 9.48 0.84
CA TRP A 120 -3.33 10.64 0.38
C TRP A 120 -2.80 11.95 0.94
N GLY A 121 -2.26 11.95 2.17
CA GLY A 121 -1.57 13.10 2.74
C GLY A 121 -0.35 13.54 1.90
N SER A 122 0.30 12.62 1.21
CA SER A 122 1.43 12.94 0.35
C SER A 122 1.11 13.94 -0.75
N LEU A 123 -0.17 13.99 -1.22
CA LEU A 123 -0.61 14.93 -2.25
C LEU A 123 -0.40 16.40 -1.85
N SER A 124 -0.53 16.71 -0.56
CA SER A 124 -0.30 18.07 -0.03
C SER A 124 1.16 18.35 0.32
N ILE A 125 1.97 17.30 0.52
CA ILE A 125 3.38 17.40 0.92
C ILE A 125 4.30 17.46 -0.29
N ASP A 126 4.13 16.51 -1.21
CA ASP A 126 4.87 16.42 -2.46
C ASP A 126 4.00 15.68 -3.50
N ARG A 127 3.42 16.46 -4.42
CA ARG A 127 2.54 15.91 -5.47
C ARG A 127 3.21 14.81 -6.30
N ASN A 128 4.51 14.92 -6.55
CA ASN A 128 5.22 13.91 -7.33
C ASN A 128 5.29 12.58 -6.57
N MET A 129 5.48 12.62 -5.26
CA MET A 129 5.46 11.42 -4.41
C MET A 129 4.12 10.67 -4.52
N PHE A 130 3.00 11.39 -4.52
CA PHE A 130 1.67 10.83 -4.73
C PHE A 130 1.51 10.21 -6.12
N ILE A 131 1.91 10.95 -7.17
CA ILE A 131 1.84 10.49 -8.56
C ILE A 131 2.69 9.23 -8.76
N ASP A 132 3.95 9.25 -8.30
CA ASP A 132 4.89 8.13 -8.46
C ASP A 132 4.39 6.87 -7.76
N TYR A 133 3.73 7.00 -6.60
CA TYR A 133 3.10 5.87 -5.93
C TYR A 133 2.08 5.18 -6.84
N TYR A 134 1.08 5.92 -7.34
CA TYR A 134 0.00 5.35 -8.16
C TYR A 134 0.48 4.88 -9.53
N VAL A 135 1.33 5.67 -10.21
CA VAL A 135 1.88 5.31 -11.53
C VAL A 135 2.73 4.05 -11.45
N SER A 136 3.60 3.93 -10.43
CA SER A 136 4.45 2.74 -10.28
C SER A 136 3.62 1.50 -9.93
N PHE A 137 2.52 1.67 -9.19
CA PHE A 137 1.61 0.59 -8.87
C PHE A 137 0.84 0.13 -10.11
N ALA A 138 0.25 1.08 -10.84
CA ALA A 138 -0.48 0.81 -12.09
C ALA A 138 0.42 0.13 -13.14
N LYS A 139 1.67 0.59 -13.30
CA LYS A 139 2.64 -0.05 -14.22
C LYS A 139 2.87 -1.52 -13.88
N SER A 140 3.08 -1.83 -12.60
CA SER A 140 3.26 -3.23 -12.14
C SER A 140 2.01 -4.06 -12.41
N TYR A 141 0.83 -3.49 -12.19
CA TYR A 141 -0.45 -4.14 -12.41
C TYR A 141 -0.73 -4.39 -13.89
N THR A 142 -0.53 -3.37 -14.75
CA THR A 142 -0.63 -3.49 -16.22
C THR A 142 0.27 -4.62 -16.73
N MET A 143 1.52 -4.68 -16.25
CA MET A 143 2.44 -5.77 -16.64
C MET A 143 1.93 -7.15 -16.21
N ALA A 144 1.28 -7.26 -15.06
CA ALA A 144 0.70 -8.52 -14.59
C ALA A 144 -0.52 -8.92 -15.45
N LEU A 145 -1.39 -7.98 -15.81
CA LEU A 145 -2.53 -8.20 -16.71
C LEU A 145 -2.06 -8.64 -18.10
N SER A 146 -1.03 -8.00 -18.63
CA SER A 146 -0.50 -8.28 -19.98
C SER A 146 0.16 -9.66 -20.13
N LYS A 147 0.39 -10.39 -19.04
CA LYS A 147 0.89 -11.78 -19.09
C LYS A 147 -0.19 -12.81 -19.45
N GLU A 148 -1.44 -12.44 -19.32
CA GLU A 148 -2.61 -13.31 -19.51
C GLU A 148 -3.66 -12.63 -20.40
N PRO A 149 -3.28 -12.20 -21.63
CA PRO A 149 -4.15 -11.40 -22.49
C PRO A 149 -5.42 -12.15 -22.91
N ASP A 150 -5.35 -13.47 -23.02
CA ASP A 150 -6.47 -14.31 -23.44
C ASP A 150 -7.58 -14.41 -22.38
N GLN A 151 -7.30 -14.00 -21.14
CA GLN A 151 -8.25 -14.02 -20.02
C GLN A 151 -8.92 -12.65 -19.77
N ILE A 152 -8.63 -11.64 -20.60
CA ILE A 152 -9.13 -10.27 -20.45
C ILE A 152 -9.80 -9.85 -21.76
N GLU A 153 -11.00 -9.25 -21.68
CA GLU A 153 -11.81 -8.89 -22.85
C GLU A 153 -11.31 -7.63 -23.60
N THR A 154 -10.29 -6.96 -23.10
CA THR A 154 -9.74 -5.74 -23.72
C THR A 154 -8.23 -5.77 -23.81
N THR A 155 -7.67 -5.06 -24.76
CA THR A 155 -6.22 -4.84 -24.92
C THR A 155 -5.71 -3.62 -24.13
N ASP A 156 -6.59 -2.77 -23.63
CA ASP A 156 -6.21 -1.63 -22.78
C ASP A 156 -6.07 -2.06 -21.31
N HIS A 157 -5.03 -2.83 -21.04
CA HIS A 157 -4.72 -3.32 -19.70
C HIS A 157 -4.38 -2.19 -18.72
N THR A 158 -3.96 -1.03 -19.21
CA THR A 158 -3.66 0.13 -18.35
C THR A 158 -4.94 0.71 -17.75
N THR A 159 -5.96 0.92 -18.58
CA THR A 159 -7.27 1.39 -18.08
C THR A 159 -7.88 0.38 -17.11
N VAL A 160 -7.79 -0.93 -17.40
CA VAL A 160 -8.25 -1.99 -16.50
C VAL A 160 -7.52 -1.91 -15.14
N ALA A 161 -6.19 -1.75 -15.16
CA ALA A 161 -5.40 -1.63 -13.93
C ALA A 161 -5.88 -0.45 -13.06
N TYR A 162 -6.06 0.74 -13.67
CA TYR A 162 -6.56 1.91 -12.93
C TYR A 162 -7.99 1.72 -12.41
N ALA A 163 -8.88 1.10 -13.20
CA ALA A 163 -10.25 0.81 -12.76
C ALA A 163 -10.26 -0.13 -11.55
N LEU A 164 -9.49 -1.24 -11.61
CA LEU A 164 -9.39 -2.20 -10.50
C LEU A 164 -8.75 -1.58 -9.25
N MET A 165 -7.72 -0.74 -9.42
CA MET A 165 -7.14 0.03 -8.31
C MET A 165 -8.16 0.98 -7.69
N GLY A 166 -8.95 1.69 -8.51
CA GLY A 166 -10.02 2.56 -8.03
C GLY A 166 -11.07 1.79 -7.24
N ILE A 167 -11.58 0.70 -7.80
CA ILE A 167 -12.54 -0.18 -7.12
C ILE A 167 -12.00 -0.64 -5.77
N SER A 168 -10.77 -1.19 -5.75
CA SER A 168 -10.16 -1.70 -4.52
C SER A 168 -9.98 -0.60 -3.47
N ASN A 169 -9.51 0.58 -3.87
CA ASN A 169 -9.34 1.71 -2.96
C ASN A 169 -10.67 2.17 -2.35
N PHE A 170 -11.73 2.35 -3.15
CA PHE A 170 -13.01 2.82 -2.63
C PHE A 170 -13.74 1.75 -1.81
N LEU A 171 -13.62 0.46 -2.15
CA LEU A 171 -14.14 -0.61 -1.31
C LEU A 171 -13.36 -0.74 0.01
N GLY A 172 -12.05 -0.49 -0.01
CA GLY A 172 -11.24 -0.40 1.21
C GLY A 172 -11.68 0.74 2.13
N LEU A 173 -11.97 1.93 1.58
CA LEU A 173 -12.52 3.05 2.34
C LEU A 173 -13.90 2.70 2.93
N ARG A 174 -14.80 2.12 2.12
CA ARG A 174 -16.10 1.66 2.61
C ARG A 174 -15.96 0.69 3.78
N ALA A 175 -15.12 -0.33 3.61
CA ALA A 175 -14.91 -1.34 4.64
C ALA A 175 -14.38 -0.74 5.95
N MET A 176 -13.49 0.28 5.87
CA MET A 176 -13.02 1.02 7.04
C MET A 176 -14.13 1.85 7.69
N PHE A 177 -14.90 2.63 6.92
CA PHE A 177 -15.91 3.53 7.45
C PHE A 177 -17.09 2.76 8.09
N GLU A 178 -17.44 1.60 7.51
CA GLU A 178 -18.50 0.75 8.02
C GLU A 178 -18.00 -0.28 9.05
N SER A 179 -16.69 -0.30 9.36
CA SER A 179 -16.05 -1.24 10.29
C SER A 179 -16.37 -2.71 9.95
N MET A 180 -16.32 -3.04 8.65
CA MET A 180 -16.69 -4.36 8.14
C MET A 180 -15.77 -5.46 8.66
N SER A 181 -16.37 -6.59 9.04
CA SER A 181 -15.67 -7.82 9.38
C SER A 181 -15.07 -8.48 8.11
N GLU A 182 -14.09 -9.37 8.29
CA GLU A 182 -13.51 -10.11 7.17
C GLU A 182 -14.55 -10.88 6.37
N LYS A 183 -15.57 -11.44 7.05
CA LYS A 183 -16.67 -12.16 6.39
C LYS A 183 -17.51 -11.23 5.52
N GLU A 184 -17.88 -10.06 6.02
CA GLU A 184 -18.65 -9.06 5.25
C GLU A 184 -17.86 -8.56 4.03
N ILE A 185 -16.54 -8.42 4.16
CA ILE A 185 -15.65 -8.10 3.03
C ILE A 185 -15.67 -9.24 1.99
N ASP A 186 -15.53 -10.48 2.42
CA ASP A 186 -15.57 -11.64 1.53
C ASP A 186 -16.93 -11.72 0.82
N ASP A 187 -18.03 -11.61 1.55
CA ASP A 187 -19.39 -11.63 0.99
C ASP A 187 -19.64 -10.50 -0.01
N MET A 188 -19.17 -9.28 0.28
CA MET A 188 -19.26 -8.13 -0.63
C MET A 188 -18.54 -8.39 -1.94
N ILE A 189 -17.34 -8.96 -1.88
CA ILE A 189 -16.52 -9.22 -3.08
C ILE A 189 -17.08 -10.42 -3.84
N ASP A 190 -17.32 -11.54 -3.19
CA ASP A 190 -17.75 -12.79 -3.84
C ASP A 190 -19.15 -12.72 -4.42
N ASN A 191 -20.09 -12.13 -3.69
CA ASN A 191 -21.50 -12.18 -4.04
C ASN A 191 -22.00 -10.92 -4.75
N THR A 192 -21.22 -9.82 -4.74
CA THR A 192 -21.64 -8.56 -5.38
C THR A 192 -20.63 -8.11 -6.43
N LEU A 193 -19.40 -7.80 -6.05
CA LEU A 193 -18.43 -7.19 -6.97
C LEU A 193 -18.09 -8.12 -8.15
N MET A 194 -17.67 -9.35 -7.83
CA MET A 194 -17.17 -10.27 -8.84
C MET A 194 -18.24 -10.67 -9.87
N PRO A 195 -19.46 -11.08 -9.47
CA PRO A 195 -20.45 -11.48 -10.45
C PRO A 195 -21.07 -10.32 -11.23
N THR A 196 -21.20 -9.13 -10.62
CA THR A 196 -21.94 -8.00 -11.23
C THR A 196 -21.05 -7.05 -12.03
N MET A 197 -19.89 -6.69 -11.51
CA MET A 197 -19.04 -5.68 -12.13
C MET A 197 -17.86 -6.28 -12.88
N LEU A 198 -17.26 -7.33 -12.37
CA LEU A 198 -16.05 -7.90 -12.95
C LEU A 198 -16.33 -9.13 -13.84
N GLY A 199 -17.51 -9.72 -13.78
CA GLY A 199 -17.89 -10.86 -14.61
C GLY A 199 -17.92 -10.58 -16.12
N GLY A 200 -17.94 -9.29 -16.53
CA GLY A 200 -17.83 -8.89 -17.93
C GLY A 200 -16.41 -8.47 -18.35
N ILE A 201 -15.48 -8.31 -17.41
CA ILE A 201 -14.08 -7.94 -17.70
C ILE A 201 -13.20 -9.19 -17.87
N PHE A 202 -13.49 -10.24 -17.12
CA PHE A 202 -12.71 -11.47 -17.12
C PHE A 202 -13.51 -12.62 -17.68
N LYS A 203 -12.92 -13.39 -18.57
CA LYS A 203 -13.54 -14.62 -19.09
C LYS A 203 -13.67 -15.61 -17.94
N LYS A 204 -14.91 -16.13 -17.76
CA LYS A 204 -15.13 -17.32 -16.95
C LYS A 204 -14.56 -18.50 -17.73
N THR A 205 -13.64 -19.25 -17.16
CA THR A 205 -13.30 -20.57 -17.68
C THR A 205 -14.57 -21.42 -17.57
N GLU A 206 -15.09 -21.90 -18.71
CA GLU A 206 -16.12 -22.96 -18.72
C GLU A 206 -15.49 -24.18 -18.05
N GLU A 207 -16.14 -24.67 -16.98
CA GLU A 207 -15.80 -25.95 -16.35
C GLU A 207 -16.11 -27.12 -17.26
#